data_22612aa02ce383ad2453a79485b80710
#
_entry.id   22612aa02ce383ad2453a79485b80710
#
_cell.length_a   1.000
_cell.length_b   1.000
_cell.length_c   1.000
_cell.angle_alpha   90.00
_cell.angle_beta   90.00
_cell.angle_gamma   90.00
#
_symmetry.space_group_name_H-M   'P 1'
#
loop_
_entity.id
_entity.type
_entity.pdbx_description
1 polymer ?
#
loop_
_entity_poly.entity_id
_entity_poly.type
_entity_poly.pdbx_seq_one_letter_code
_entity_poly.pdbx_strand_id
1 'polypeptide(L)'
;ARVDTDFEDLLRSGEVDAVDICTPNHLHAPIAIFAMKQGKHAASEVPAARTLEECWQLVDTAEATQRHCMMLENCCYGETELMFLRMCREGVLGELMHGDAAYIHDTRELNVSGAGFPPGWRLDDFRRRVGNVYPTHGLGPIAQYMGINRGDRFDYMVSMSSNERAMTLWAESHYPPEDPRRKATYTLGDMNTSLIRTVKGRTIMLQNDMNSPRPYSRLNLISGTKGCCADYPPRVAIEPKSHHWIQGDELKDYYRKYAHPLWARVGEAAKKVGGHGGMDFVMDWRLIYCLRNGEPLDQSVYDAAAWSAIGPLSDWSVANGSRPVEVPD
;
A
#
# COMPACT_ATOMS: atom_id res chain seq x y z
N ALA A 1 27.71 14.35 3.55
CA ALA A 1 26.56 14.27 2.63
C ALA A 1 26.42 15.64 1.94
N ARG A 2 26.18 15.65 0.64
CA ARG A 2 25.82 16.84 -0.12
C ARG A 2 24.32 17.08 0.06
N VAL A 3 23.92 18.35 0.10
CA VAL A 3 22.52 18.76 0.11
C VAL A 3 22.29 19.58 -1.16
N ASP A 4 21.33 19.16 -1.97
CA ASP A 4 20.87 19.86 -3.15
C ASP A 4 19.46 20.39 -2.92
N THR A 5 19.13 21.53 -3.52
CA THR A 5 17.82 22.16 -3.43
C THR A 5 16.95 21.84 -4.66
N ASP A 6 17.55 21.25 -5.69
CA ASP A 6 16.91 20.82 -6.93
C ASP A 6 17.21 19.33 -7.17
N PHE A 7 16.16 18.52 -7.18
CA PHE A 7 16.30 17.08 -7.40
C PHE A 7 16.75 16.75 -8.84
N GLU A 8 16.40 17.58 -9.83
CA GLU A 8 16.82 17.35 -11.21
C GLU A 8 18.33 17.49 -11.38
N ASP A 9 18.94 18.49 -10.73
CA ASP A 9 20.39 18.67 -10.77
C ASP A 9 21.12 17.51 -10.09
N LEU A 10 20.60 17.02 -8.96
CA LEU A 10 21.12 15.83 -8.30
C LEU A 10 21.06 14.61 -9.23
N LEU A 11 19.93 14.38 -9.88
CA LEU A 11 19.73 13.23 -10.75
C LEU A 11 20.55 13.29 -12.03
N ARG A 12 20.86 14.49 -12.56
CA ARG A 12 21.76 14.68 -13.70
C ARG A 12 23.23 14.54 -13.33
N SER A 13 23.60 14.68 -12.07
CA SER A 13 25.02 14.75 -11.63
C SER A 13 25.82 13.46 -11.86
N GLY A 14 25.20 12.32 -12.02
CA GLY A 14 25.91 11.04 -12.11
C GLY A 14 26.44 10.49 -10.79
N GLU A 15 26.22 11.18 -9.67
CA GLU A 15 26.75 10.81 -8.34
C GLU A 15 25.86 9.76 -7.62
N VAL A 16 24.66 9.50 -8.12
CA VAL A 16 23.70 8.55 -7.54
C VAL A 16 23.29 7.50 -8.55
N ASP A 17 23.09 6.26 -8.10
CA ASP A 17 22.61 5.13 -8.91
C ASP A 17 21.12 4.87 -8.72
N ALA A 18 20.60 5.24 -7.57
CA ALA A 18 19.19 5.07 -7.19
C ALA A 18 18.73 6.24 -6.32
N VAL A 19 17.42 6.50 -6.33
CA VAL A 19 16.79 7.51 -5.47
C VAL A 19 15.67 6.91 -4.67
N ASP A 20 15.53 7.38 -3.45
CA ASP A 20 14.39 7.17 -2.58
C ASP A 20 13.54 8.44 -2.54
N ILE A 21 12.25 8.32 -2.89
CA ILE A 21 11.34 9.43 -3.14
C ILE A 21 10.30 9.49 -2.03
N CYS A 22 10.58 10.32 -1.01
CA CYS A 22 9.76 10.55 0.17
C CYS A 22 9.04 11.91 0.12
N THR A 23 8.66 12.35 -1.05
CA THR A 23 7.99 13.64 -1.30
C THR A 23 6.46 13.55 -1.08
N PRO A 24 5.70 14.65 -1.18
CA PRO A 24 4.25 14.54 -1.34
C PRO A 24 3.87 13.67 -2.53
N ASN A 25 2.82 12.86 -2.36
CA ASN A 25 2.44 11.79 -3.30
C ASN A 25 2.23 12.23 -4.76
N HIS A 26 1.84 13.49 -5.01
CA HIS A 26 1.70 14.02 -6.37
C HIS A 26 3.02 14.22 -7.11
N LEU A 27 4.15 14.10 -6.42
CA LEU A 27 5.51 14.20 -6.99
C LEU A 27 6.16 12.81 -7.18
N HIS A 28 5.57 11.74 -6.66
CA HIS A 28 6.18 10.41 -6.72
C HIS A 28 6.42 9.96 -8.16
N ALA A 29 5.37 9.86 -8.98
CA ALA A 29 5.50 9.45 -10.37
C ALA A 29 6.36 10.40 -11.21
N PRO A 30 6.18 11.74 -11.18
CA PRO A 30 7.03 12.66 -11.92
C PRO A 30 8.52 12.50 -11.61
N ILE A 31 8.90 12.40 -10.34
CA ILE A 31 10.31 12.26 -9.95
C ILE A 31 10.85 10.88 -10.35
N ALA A 32 10.08 9.80 -10.15
CA ALA A 32 10.48 8.44 -10.52
C ALA A 32 10.72 8.33 -12.04
N ILE A 33 9.81 8.89 -12.86
CA ILE A 33 9.92 8.92 -14.31
C ILE A 33 11.17 9.71 -14.72
N PHE A 34 11.40 10.87 -14.13
CA PHE A 34 12.58 11.67 -14.42
C PHE A 34 13.86 10.91 -14.04
N ALA A 35 13.92 10.31 -12.86
CA ALA A 35 15.07 9.53 -12.39
C ALA A 35 15.41 8.40 -13.36
N MET A 36 14.41 7.60 -13.77
CA MET A 36 14.62 6.50 -14.72
C MET A 36 15.13 7.00 -16.08
N LYS A 37 14.62 8.14 -16.58
CA LYS A 37 15.10 8.78 -17.82
C LYS A 37 16.55 9.28 -17.69
N GLN A 38 17.02 9.60 -16.48
CA GLN A 38 18.42 9.93 -16.19
C GLN A 38 19.27 8.66 -15.92
N GLY A 39 18.72 7.46 -16.17
CA GLY A 39 19.44 6.20 -16.01
C GLY A 39 19.56 5.72 -14.54
N LYS A 40 18.78 6.27 -13.62
CA LYS A 40 18.77 5.90 -12.19
C LYS A 40 17.66 4.89 -11.91
N HIS A 41 17.83 4.09 -10.87
CA HIS A 41 16.72 3.33 -10.29
C HIS A 41 15.89 4.24 -9.40
N ALA A 42 14.57 3.97 -9.33
CA ALA A 42 13.65 4.72 -8.48
C ALA A 42 13.02 3.80 -7.43
N ALA A 43 12.98 4.29 -6.21
CA ALA A 43 12.16 3.75 -5.14
C ALA A 43 11.23 4.87 -4.67
N SER A 44 9.94 4.62 -4.58
CA SER A 44 8.96 5.66 -4.28
C SER A 44 8.09 5.25 -3.12
N GLU A 45 7.87 6.16 -2.18
CA GLU A 45 6.82 6.03 -1.18
C GLU A 45 5.44 5.86 -1.82
N VAL A 46 4.50 5.45 -1.03
CA VAL A 46 3.16 5.04 -1.44
C VAL A 46 2.14 6.19 -1.45
N PRO A 47 1.17 6.14 -2.38
CA PRO A 47 1.12 5.36 -3.61
C PRO A 47 2.13 5.88 -4.64
N ALA A 48 2.60 5.02 -5.54
CA ALA A 48 3.59 5.42 -6.55
C ALA A 48 3.01 6.37 -7.61
N ALA A 49 1.70 6.30 -7.83
CA ALA A 49 0.98 7.12 -8.80
C ALA A 49 -0.41 7.52 -8.27
N ARG A 50 -0.94 8.63 -8.76
CA ARG A 50 -2.27 9.17 -8.40
C ARG A 50 -3.29 9.09 -9.54
N THR A 51 -2.83 8.91 -10.77
CA THR A 51 -3.66 8.81 -11.96
C THR A 51 -3.32 7.56 -12.77
N LEU A 52 -4.26 7.10 -13.59
CA LEU A 52 -3.99 5.97 -14.49
C LEU A 52 -2.89 6.30 -15.51
N GLU A 53 -2.84 7.54 -15.97
CA GLU A 53 -1.80 7.99 -16.89
C GLU A 53 -0.41 7.90 -16.26
N GLU A 54 -0.26 8.34 -15.01
CA GLU A 54 1.00 8.17 -14.27
C GLU A 54 1.38 6.70 -14.10
N CYS A 55 0.40 5.80 -13.87
CA CYS A 55 0.66 4.36 -13.80
C CYS A 55 1.27 3.84 -15.11
N TRP A 56 0.69 4.19 -16.26
CA TRP A 56 1.22 3.81 -17.58
C TRP A 56 2.60 4.42 -17.82
N GLN A 57 2.78 5.70 -17.53
CA GLN A 57 4.07 6.38 -17.72
C GLN A 57 5.19 5.75 -16.90
N LEU A 58 4.91 5.28 -15.67
CA LEU A 58 5.88 4.56 -14.87
C LEU A 58 6.33 3.26 -15.53
N VAL A 59 5.36 2.46 -16.01
CA VAL A 59 5.64 1.17 -16.68
C VAL A 59 6.41 1.42 -17.97
N ASP A 60 5.89 2.26 -18.85
CA ASP A 60 6.51 2.58 -20.15
C ASP A 60 7.95 3.09 -19.98
N THR A 61 8.17 3.95 -18.96
CA THR A 61 9.51 4.49 -18.68
C THR A 61 10.43 3.43 -18.14
N ALA A 62 9.98 2.58 -17.23
CA ALA A 62 10.80 1.50 -16.71
C ALA A 62 11.22 0.50 -17.80
N GLU A 63 10.28 0.16 -18.68
CA GLU A 63 10.55 -0.72 -19.84
C GLU A 63 11.53 -0.08 -20.85
N ALA A 64 11.29 1.17 -21.21
CA ALA A 64 12.14 1.89 -22.17
C ALA A 64 13.56 2.12 -21.66
N THR A 65 13.72 2.37 -20.36
CA THR A 65 15.02 2.70 -19.75
C THR A 65 15.73 1.48 -19.16
N GLN A 66 15.02 0.37 -18.99
CA GLN A 66 15.50 -0.83 -18.28
C GLN A 66 15.99 -0.49 -16.86
N ARG A 67 15.29 0.45 -16.19
CA ARG A 67 15.55 0.83 -14.80
C ARG A 67 14.46 0.28 -13.90
N HIS A 68 14.85 -0.12 -12.70
CA HIS A 68 13.89 -0.54 -11.69
C HIS A 68 13.12 0.67 -11.15
N CYS A 69 11.82 0.47 -10.97
CA CYS A 69 10.95 1.33 -10.18
C CYS A 69 10.23 0.47 -9.16
N MET A 70 10.51 0.67 -7.88
CA MET A 70 9.87 -0.04 -6.79
C MET A 70 8.99 0.93 -6.01
N MET A 71 7.74 0.56 -5.75
CA MET A 71 6.96 1.22 -4.72
C MET A 71 7.34 0.64 -3.37
N LEU A 72 7.64 1.50 -2.41
CA LEU A 72 8.09 1.12 -1.07
C LEU A 72 6.90 0.74 -0.17
N GLU A 73 6.16 -0.31 -0.58
CA GLU A 73 5.05 -0.83 0.20
C GLU A 73 5.58 -1.71 1.34
N ASN A 74 5.92 -1.06 2.44
CA ASN A 74 6.53 -1.67 3.62
C ASN A 74 5.64 -2.75 4.27
N CYS A 75 4.32 -2.62 4.14
CA CYS A 75 3.37 -3.57 4.72
C CYS A 75 3.48 -4.98 4.12
N CYS A 76 4.14 -5.15 2.97
CA CYS A 76 4.49 -6.46 2.42
C CYS A 76 5.66 -7.13 3.15
N TYR A 77 6.38 -6.42 4.01
CA TYR A 77 7.61 -6.90 4.65
C TYR A 77 7.48 -7.12 6.17
N GLY A 78 6.29 -7.01 6.72
CA GLY A 78 6.02 -7.37 8.11
C GLY A 78 6.27 -8.86 8.39
N GLU A 79 6.63 -9.20 9.63
CA GLU A 79 6.89 -10.60 10.04
C GLU A 79 5.66 -11.48 9.82
N THR A 80 4.48 -10.97 10.16
CA THR A 80 3.20 -11.66 9.97
C THR A 80 2.84 -11.78 8.50
N GLU A 81 2.95 -10.70 7.74
CA GLU A 81 2.64 -10.69 6.31
C GLU A 81 3.54 -11.66 5.53
N LEU A 82 4.83 -11.67 5.81
CA LEU A 82 5.76 -12.59 5.17
C LEU A 82 5.55 -14.06 5.61
N MET A 83 5.11 -14.29 6.85
CA MET A 83 4.67 -15.61 7.29
C MET A 83 3.45 -16.08 6.49
N PHE A 84 2.42 -15.23 6.36
CA PHE A 84 1.22 -15.54 5.58
C PHE A 84 1.54 -15.76 4.10
N LEU A 85 2.41 -14.93 3.52
CA LEU A 85 2.88 -15.10 2.15
C LEU A 85 3.53 -16.47 1.94
N ARG A 86 4.37 -16.90 2.88
CA ARG A 86 4.99 -18.24 2.82
C ARG A 86 3.95 -19.34 2.93
N MET A 87 3.00 -19.23 3.85
CA MET A 87 1.90 -20.19 3.99
C MET A 87 1.07 -20.31 2.70
N CYS A 88 0.77 -19.17 2.05
CA CYS A 88 0.06 -19.17 0.77
C CYS A 88 0.88 -19.85 -0.34
N ARG A 89 2.17 -19.55 -0.45
CA ARG A 89 3.08 -20.14 -1.46
C ARG A 89 3.30 -21.63 -1.24
N GLU A 90 3.32 -22.10 -0.01
CA GLU A 90 3.41 -23.53 0.33
C GLU A 90 2.07 -24.26 0.23
N GLY A 91 0.97 -23.57 -0.17
CA GLY A 91 -0.35 -24.17 -0.36
C GLY A 91 -1.06 -24.59 0.92
N VAL A 92 -0.65 -24.08 2.07
CA VAL A 92 -1.22 -24.39 3.39
C VAL A 92 -2.72 -24.06 3.45
N LEU A 93 -3.12 -22.95 2.80
CA LEU A 93 -4.51 -22.50 2.74
C LEU A 93 -5.32 -23.16 1.62
N GLY A 94 -4.72 -24.00 0.79
CA GLY A 94 -5.34 -24.54 -0.41
C GLY A 94 -5.44 -23.51 -1.53
N GLU A 95 -6.52 -23.55 -2.34
CA GLU A 95 -6.79 -22.54 -3.35
C GLU A 95 -7.32 -21.27 -2.69
N LEU A 96 -6.67 -20.13 -2.98
CA LEU A 96 -7.07 -18.85 -2.43
C LEU A 96 -8.34 -18.33 -3.11
N MET A 97 -9.27 -17.80 -2.33
CA MET A 97 -10.59 -17.38 -2.79
C MET A 97 -10.89 -15.91 -2.51
N HIS A 98 -10.53 -15.43 -1.32
CA HIS A 98 -10.94 -14.11 -0.85
C HIS A 98 -9.90 -13.49 0.07
N GLY A 99 -9.77 -12.16 0.00
CA GLY A 99 -8.99 -11.38 0.95
C GLY A 99 -9.71 -10.15 1.45
N ASP A 100 -9.52 -9.83 2.75
CA ASP A 100 -9.93 -8.56 3.34
C ASP A 100 -8.70 -7.70 3.56
N ALA A 101 -8.74 -6.50 3.03
CA ALA A 101 -7.68 -5.52 3.07
C ALA A 101 -8.21 -4.17 3.57
N ALA A 102 -7.40 -3.41 4.26
CA ALA A 102 -7.81 -2.07 4.67
C ALA A 102 -6.61 -1.15 4.94
N TYR A 103 -6.87 0.15 4.95
CA TYR A 103 -6.11 1.13 5.69
C TYR A 103 -7.07 1.92 6.57
N ILE A 104 -7.15 1.52 7.83
CA ILE A 104 -7.97 2.14 8.86
C ILE A 104 -7.02 2.81 9.83
N HIS A 105 -6.96 4.13 9.81
CA HIS A 105 -6.00 4.90 10.59
C HIS A 105 -6.51 6.31 10.83
N ASP A 106 -6.83 6.66 12.05
CA ASP A 106 -7.20 8.04 12.39
C ASP A 106 -6.02 8.98 12.16
N THR A 107 -6.03 9.68 11.04
CA THR A 107 -5.00 10.63 10.63
C THR A 107 -5.50 12.07 10.56
N ARG A 108 -6.66 12.38 11.14
CA ARG A 108 -7.29 13.72 11.07
C ARG A 108 -6.34 14.82 11.49
N GLU A 109 -5.67 14.68 12.62
CA GLU A 109 -4.69 15.66 13.09
C GLU A 109 -3.51 15.80 12.12
N LEU A 110 -2.93 14.70 11.68
CA LEU A 110 -1.82 14.70 10.71
C LEU A 110 -2.19 15.42 9.40
N ASN A 111 -3.41 15.19 8.90
CA ASN A 111 -3.84 15.72 7.62
C ASN A 111 -4.14 17.22 7.67
N VAL A 112 -4.60 17.72 8.81
CA VAL A 112 -5.10 19.11 8.96
C VAL A 112 -4.11 20.00 9.70
N SER A 113 -3.31 19.47 10.63
CA SER A 113 -2.35 20.28 11.43
C SER A 113 -1.22 20.87 10.61
N GLY A 114 -1.00 20.38 9.40
CA GLY A 114 0.13 20.76 8.58
C GLY A 114 1.45 20.10 9.01
N ALA A 115 1.40 19.09 9.85
CA ALA A 115 2.55 18.24 10.10
C ALA A 115 2.97 17.56 8.79
N GLY A 116 4.25 17.62 8.47
CA GLY A 116 4.79 17.19 7.18
C GLY A 116 5.14 18.38 6.28
N PHE A 117 5.95 18.15 5.28
CA PHE A 117 6.46 19.20 4.41
C PHE A 117 6.12 18.90 2.93
N PRO A 118 5.51 19.84 2.18
CA PRO A 118 4.91 21.11 2.62
C PRO A 118 3.64 20.90 3.45
N PRO A 119 3.33 21.82 4.38
CA PRO A 119 2.14 21.69 5.23
C PRO A 119 0.85 21.57 4.43
N GLY A 120 -0.01 20.63 4.84
CA GLY A 120 -1.38 20.55 4.31
C GLY A 120 -1.54 19.91 2.92
N TRP A 121 -0.52 19.32 2.31
CA TRP A 121 -0.64 18.68 1.00
C TRP A 121 -1.65 17.51 1.00
N ARG A 122 -1.75 16.78 2.13
CA ARG A 122 -2.73 15.69 2.28
C ARG A 122 -4.17 16.19 2.31
N LEU A 123 -4.39 17.43 2.76
CA LEU A 123 -5.73 18.01 2.86
C LEU A 123 -6.42 18.15 1.50
N ASP A 124 -5.66 18.28 0.43
CA ASP A 124 -6.21 18.34 -0.93
C ASP A 124 -6.94 17.06 -1.34
N ASP A 125 -6.46 15.89 -0.89
CA ASP A 125 -7.15 14.62 -1.14
C ASP A 125 -8.52 14.60 -0.46
N PHE A 126 -8.63 15.09 0.77
CA PHE A 126 -9.89 15.17 1.50
C PHE A 126 -10.91 16.17 0.92
N ARG A 127 -10.41 17.15 0.17
CA ARG A 127 -11.24 18.19 -0.46
C ARG A 127 -11.66 17.86 -1.89
N ARG A 128 -10.95 16.98 -2.58
CA ARG A 128 -11.11 16.79 -4.03
C ARG A 128 -11.41 15.36 -4.43
N ARG A 129 -11.11 14.39 -3.58
CA ARG A 129 -11.32 12.99 -3.89
C ARG A 129 -12.53 12.43 -3.15
N VAL A 130 -13.03 11.30 -3.64
CA VAL A 130 -14.25 10.65 -3.11
C VAL A 130 -14.09 9.15 -2.90
N GLY A 131 -13.01 8.56 -3.41
CA GLY A 131 -12.71 7.13 -3.35
C GLY A 131 -11.65 6.77 -2.31
N ASN A 132 -10.90 5.72 -2.58
CA ASN A 132 -9.79 5.26 -1.75
C ASN A 132 -8.51 6.04 -2.08
N VAL A 133 -8.07 6.89 -1.17
CA VAL A 133 -6.88 7.74 -1.38
C VAL A 133 -5.58 7.02 -0.99
N TYR A 134 -5.66 5.87 -0.30
CA TYR A 134 -4.49 5.16 0.21
C TYR A 134 -4.66 3.62 0.15
N PRO A 135 -4.77 3.04 -1.06
CA PRO A 135 -5.14 1.63 -1.22
C PRO A 135 -4.03 0.64 -0.86
N THR A 136 -2.76 1.03 -0.98
CA THR A 136 -1.64 0.09 -1.15
C THR A 136 -1.28 -0.67 0.11
N HIS A 137 -1.36 -0.07 1.30
CA HIS A 137 -1.01 -0.72 2.57
C HIS A 137 -1.88 -1.95 2.89
N GLY A 138 -3.16 -1.91 2.55
CA GLY A 138 -4.02 -3.09 2.68
C GLY A 138 -3.89 -4.02 1.48
N LEU A 139 -3.88 -3.46 0.27
CA LEU A 139 -3.92 -4.23 -0.96
C LEU A 139 -2.62 -4.98 -1.25
N GLY A 140 -1.46 -4.38 -0.98
CA GLY A 140 -0.15 -4.95 -1.31
C GLY A 140 0.06 -6.36 -0.77
N PRO A 141 -0.07 -6.61 0.53
CA PRO A 141 0.04 -7.96 1.08
C PRO A 141 -0.92 -8.96 0.42
N ILE A 142 -2.21 -8.61 0.27
CA ILE A 142 -3.22 -9.49 -0.33
C ILE A 142 -2.90 -9.77 -1.80
N ALA A 143 -2.46 -8.75 -2.56
CA ALA A 143 -2.04 -8.91 -3.95
C ALA A 143 -0.84 -9.87 -4.07
N GLN A 144 0.13 -9.78 -3.17
CA GLN A 144 1.25 -10.71 -3.12
C GLN A 144 0.82 -12.14 -2.79
N TYR A 145 -0.09 -12.33 -1.83
CA TYR A 145 -0.61 -13.67 -1.49
C TYR A 145 -1.33 -14.30 -2.68
N MET A 146 -2.14 -13.53 -3.39
CA MET A 146 -2.89 -13.99 -4.55
C MET A 146 -2.06 -14.12 -5.82
N GLY A 147 -0.82 -13.61 -5.83
CA GLY A 147 0.05 -13.65 -7.00
C GLY A 147 -0.39 -12.72 -8.12
N ILE A 148 -0.93 -11.54 -7.78
CA ILE A 148 -1.24 -10.50 -8.76
C ILE A 148 0.04 -10.11 -9.50
N ASN A 149 -0.04 -9.95 -10.81
CA ASN A 149 1.07 -9.80 -11.76
C ASN A 149 2.03 -11.01 -11.83
N ARG A 150 1.67 -12.12 -11.16
CA ARG A 150 2.43 -13.38 -11.13
C ARG A 150 1.52 -14.58 -11.42
N GLY A 151 0.69 -14.43 -12.45
CA GLY A 151 -0.27 -15.43 -12.93
C GLY A 151 -1.71 -15.18 -12.53
N ASP A 152 -2.03 -14.09 -11.84
CA ASP A 152 -3.36 -13.51 -11.66
C ASP A 152 -3.27 -12.00 -11.90
N ARG A 153 -4.40 -11.31 -12.12
CA ARG A 153 -4.49 -9.85 -12.26
C ARG A 153 -5.87 -9.37 -11.81
N PHE A 154 -5.96 -8.09 -11.50
CA PHE A 154 -7.26 -7.48 -11.28
C PHE A 154 -8.06 -7.47 -12.58
N ASP A 155 -9.35 -7.68 -12.49
CA ASP A 155 -10.29 -7.72 -13.61
C ASP A 155 -11.15 -6.46 -13.62
N TYR A 156 -12.00 -6.33 -12.62
CA TYR A 156 -12.82 -5.13 -12.42
C TYR A 156 -13.06 -4.87 -10.93
N MET A 157 -13.54 -3.68 -10.63
CA MET A 157 -13.91 -3.30 -9.27
C MET A 157 -15.17 -2.45 -9.20
N VAL A 158 -15.76 -2.40 -8.02
CA VAL A 158 -16.81 -1.46 -7.64
C VAL A 158 -16.43 -0.80 -6.32
N SER A 159 -16.74 0.50 -6.18
CA SER A 159 -16.40 1.24 -4.97
C SER A 159 -17.57 2.11 -4.50
N MET A 160 -17.74 2.21 -3.19
CA MET A 160 -18.75 3.01 -2.53
C MET A 160 -18.13 3.74 -1.34
N SER A 161 -18.48 5.01 -1.17
CA SER A 161 -18.08 5.81 0.00
C SER A 161 -19.29 6.15 0.85
N SER A 162 -19.10 6.21 2.15
CA SER A 162 -20.07 6.80 3.07
C SER A 162 -20.14 8.32 2.90
N ASN A 163 -21.08 8.98 3.60
CA ASN A 163 -21.04 10.43 3.75
C ASN A 163 -19.76 10.86 4.49
N GLU A 164 -19.34 12.11 4.26
CA GLU A 164 -18.33 12.79 5.04
C GLU A 164 -18.98 13.48 6.24
N ARG A 165 -18.47 13.25 7.45
CA ARG A 165 -18.89 13.92 8.70
C ARG A 165 -17.74 14.07 9.68
N ALA A 166 -16.89 13.08 9.78
CA ALA A 166 -15.89 13.00 10.84
C ALA A 166 -14.82 14.10 10.73
N MET A 167 -14.36 14.42 9.52
CA MET A 167 -13.39 15.50 9.28
C MET A 167 -14.01 16.87 9.55
N THR A 168 -15.22 17.12 9.06
CA THR A 168 -15.96 18.38 9.32
C THR A 168 -16.15 18.62 10.81
N LEU A 169 -16.68 17.64 11.55
CA LEU A 169 -16.92 17.78 12.99
C LEU A 169 -15.62 17.92 13.78
N TRP A 170 -14.58 17.23 13.34
CA TRP A 170 -13.26 17.35 13.96
C TRP A 170 -12.69 18.77 13.78
N ALA A 171 -12.75 19.31 12.56
CA ALA A 171 -12.30 20.66 12.28
C ALA A 171 -13.12 21.72 13.06
N GLU A 172 -14.44 21.53 13.17
CA GLU A 172 -15.33 22.40 13.96
C GLU A 172 -14.96 22.41 15.46
N SER A 173 -14.49 21.31 16.00
CA SER A 173 -14.14 21.18 17.41
C SER A 173 -12.71 21.64 17.74
N HIS A 174 -11.81 21.67 16.76
CA HIS A 174 -10.39 21.96 16.99
C HIS A 174 -9.92 23.32 16.48
N TYR A 175 -10.70 23.98 15.64
CA TYR A 175 -10.33 25.28 15.07
C TYR A 175 -11.38 26.35 15.35
N PRO A 176 -10.96 27.63 15.49
CA PRO A 176 -11.89 28.75 15.69
C PRO A 176 -12.75 28.98 14.43
N PRO A 177 -13.92 29.63 14.56
CA PRO A 177 -14.88 29.82 13.47
C PRO A 177 -14.33 30.48 12.20
N GLU A 178 -13.32 31.34 12.34
CA GLU A 178 -12.68 32.06 11.23
C GLU A 178 -11.63 31.22 10.48
N ASP A 179 -11.17 30.10 11.03
CA ASP A 179 -10.14 29.26 10.43
C ASP A 179 -10.60 28.67 9.09
N PRO A 180 -9.78 28.78 8.01
CA PRO A 180 -10.13 28.24 6.70
C PRO A 180 -10.39 26.72 6.71
N ARG A 181 -9.73 25.97 7.60
CA ARG A 181 -9.91 24.52 7.73
C ARG A 181 -11.29 24.15 8.26
N ARG A 182 -11.84 24.97 9.15
CA ARG A 182 -13.21 24.82 9.65
C ARG A 182 -14.27 25.16 8.61
N LYS A 183 -13.95 26.09 7.67
CA LYS A 183 -14.84 26.51 6.60
C LYS A 183 -14.71 25.69 5.33
N ALA A 184 -13.75 24.77 5.30
CA ALA A 184 -13.49 23.94 4.13
C ALA A 184 -14.64 22.96 3.87
N THR A 185 -14.90 22.70 2.61
CA THR A 185 -15.73 21.58 2.19
C THR A 185 -14.84 20.36 2.02
N TYR A 186 -15.18 19.29 2.70
CA TYR A 186 -14.52 17.98 2.57
C TYR A 186 -15.44 17.07 1.75
N THR A 187 -14.88 16.34 0.79
CA THR A 187 -15.62 15.47 -0.13
C THR A 187 -15.33 14.00 0.08
N LEU A 188 -14.17 13.69 0.71
CA LEU A 188 -13.78 12.32 0.97
C LEU A 188 -14.71 11.72 2.03
N GLY A 189 -15.47 10.70 1.67
CA GLY A 189 -16.31 9.96 2.62
C GLY A 189 -15.48 9.35 3.76
N ASP A 190 -16.08 9.24 4.94
CA ASP A 190 -15.37 8.75 6.13
C ASP A 190 -14.91 7.30 5.98
N MET A 191 -15.70 6.50 5.26
CA MET A 191 -15.36 5.11 4.91
C MET A 191 -15.55 4.90 3.42
N ASN A 192 -14.50 4.40 2.75
CA ASN A 192 -14.61 3.83 1.40
C ASN A 192 -14.49 2.30 1.47
N THR A 193 -15.32 1.62 0.71
CA THR A 193 -15.26 0.16 0.53
C THR A 193 -15.27 -0.15 -0.96
N SER A 194 -14.24 -0.87 -1.40
CA SER A 194 -14.10 -1.38 -2.76
C SER A 194 -14.16 -2.90 -2.77
N LEU A 195 -14.84 -3.47 -3.75
CA LEU A 195 -14.80 -4.91 -4.06
C LEU A 195 -14.08 -5.08 -5.39
N ILE A 196 -12.99 -5.83 -5.39
CA ILE A 196 -12.15 -6.08 -6.56
C ILE A 196 -12.26 -7.56 -6.90
N ARG A 197 -12.48 -7.86 -8.18
CA ARG A 197 -12.42 -9.22 -8.71
C ARG A 197 -11.13 -9.41 -9.50
N THR A 198 -10.57 -10.63 -9.42
CA THR A 198 -9.43 -11.03 -10.27
C THR A 198 -9.91 -11.88 -11.44
N VAL A 199 -9.09 -12.01 -12.49
CA VAL A 199 -9.40 -12.86 -13.66
C VAL A 199 -9.54 -14.33 -13.30
N LYS A 200 -8.92 -14.79 -12.20
CA LYS A 200 -9.13 -16.14 -11.66
C LYS A 200 -10.40 -16.26 -10.82
N GLY A 201 -11.21 -15.20 -10.72
CA GLY A 201 -12.48 -15.21 -9.98
C GLY A 201 -12.34 -15.02 -8.47
N ARG A 202 -11.15 -14.71 -7.95
CA ARG A 202 -10.92 -14.34 -6.55
C ARG A 202 -11.48 -12.96 -6.28
N THR A 203 -11.79 -12.67 -5.02
CA THR A 203 -12.31 -11.36 -4.62
C THR A 203 -11.46 -10.74 -3.52
N ILE A 204 -11.40 -9.42 -3.51
CA ILE A 204 -10.75 -8.64 -2.46
C ILE A 204 -11.74 -7.57 -2.00
N MET A 205 -12.02 -7.53 -0.70
CA MET A 205 -12.64 -6.37 -0.06
C MET A 205 -11.53 -5.43 0.40
N LEU A 206 -11.56 -4.18 -0.06
CA LEU A 206 -10.57 -3.18 0.32
C LEU A 206 -11.27 -1.99 0.95
N GLN A 207 -10.90 -1.64 2.19
CA GLN A 207 -11.45 -0.52 2.93
C GLN A 207 -10.42 0.60 3.14
N ASN A 208 -10.89 1.84 3.17
CA ASN A 208 -10.11 3.00 3.56
C ASN A 208 -10.91 3.88 4.53
N ASP A 209 -10.33 4.17 5.69
CA ASP A 209 -10.89 5.07 6.70
C ASP A 209 -9.75 5.82 7.37
N MET A 210 -9.62 7.10 7.03
CA MET A 210 -8.61 7.99 7.60
C MET A 210 -9.22 9.09 8.48
N ASN A 211 -10.54 9.06 8.64
CA ASN A 211 -11.33 10.14 9.26
C ASN A 211 -12.02 9.71 10.57
N SER A 212 -12.17 8.42 10.84
CA SER A 212 -12.90 7.96 12.03
C SER A 212 -11.95 7.61 13.17
N PRO A 213 -12.37 7.75 14.43
CA PRO A 213 -11.58 7.37 15.60
C PRO A 213 -11.60 5.84 15.80
N ARG A 214 -11.11 5.10 14.81
CA ARG A 214 -10.97 3.64 14.86
C ARG A 214 -9.54 3.24 15.16
N PRO A 215 -9.32 2.15 15.92
CA PRO A 215 -7.98 1.58 16.08
C PRO A 215 -7.35 1.21 14.74
N TYR A 216 -6.05 1.39 14.63
CA TYR A 216 -5.31 1.02 13.42
C TYR A 216 -5.54 -0.44 13.03
N SER A 217 -5.86 -0.66 11.75
CA SER A 217 -6.01 -2.00 11.20
C SER A 217 -5.84 -1.99 9.68
N ARG A 218 -5.18 -3.03 9.17
CA ARG A 218 -5.15 -3.32 7.73
C ARG A 218 -6.03 -4.51 7.37
N LEU A 219 -6.78 -5.05 8.32
CA LEU A 219 -7.52 -6.31 8.27
C LEU A 219 -6.61 -7.50 7.95
N ASN A 220 -5.96 -7.48 6.79
CA ASN A 220 -4.97 -8.46 6.33
C ASN A 220 -5.45 -9.91 6.50
N LEU A 221 -6.64 -10.22 5.98
CA LEU A 221 -7.20 -11.56 5.96
C LEU A 221 -7.04 -12.17 4.58
N ILE A 222 -6.59 -13.41 4.54
CA ILE A 222 -6.56 -14.23 3.33
C ILE A 222 -7.21 -15.58 3.58
N SER A 223 -8.17 -15.95 2.75
CA SER A 223 -8.97 -17.16 2.85
C SER A 223 -8.78 -18.07 1.65
N GLY A 224 -8.63 -19.35 1.92
CA GLY A 224 -8.53 -20.41 0.93
C GLY A 224 -9.40 -21.62 1.30
N THR A 225 -9.33 -22.66 0.46
CA THR A 225 -10.18 -23.85 0.59
C THR A 225 -9.85 -24.74 1.78
N LYS A 226 -8.68 -24.55 2.43
CA LYS A 226 -8.20 -25.34 3.56
C LYS A 226 -7.96 -24.53 4.83
N GLY A 227 -8.22 -23.25 4.80
CA GLY A 227 -8.07 -22.39 5.97
C GLY A 227 -7.93 -20.93 5.64
N CYS A 228 -7.71 -20.14 6.66
CA CYS A 228 -7.49 -18.69 6.53
C CYS A 228 -6.46 -18.19 7.54
N CYS A 229 -5.87 -17.07 7.19
CA CYS A 229 -5.01 -16.27 8.07
C CYS A 229 -5.62 -14.87 8.21
N ALA A 230 -5.51 -14.27 9.38
CA ALA A 230 -5.92 -12.89 9.61
C ALA A 230 -4.98 -12.21 10.58
N ASP A 231 -4.86 -10.89 10.47
CA ASP A 231 -4.13 -10.05 11.43
C ASP A 231 -5.10 -9.12 12.19
N TYR A 232 -4.54 -8.36 13.10
CA TYR A 232 -5.26 -7.42 13.98
C TYR A 232 -6.31 -8.07 14.88
N PRO A 233 -5.88 -9.05 15.75
CA PRO A 233 -4.52 -9.58 15.95
C PRO A 233 -4.20 -10.78 15.05
N PRO A 234 -2.87 -11.16 14.95
CA PRO A 234 -2.44 -12.30 14.15
C PRO A 234 -3.08 -13.61 14.63
N ARG A 235 -3.65 -14.38 13.69
CA ARG A 235 -4.32 -15.66 13.95
C ARG A 235 -4.48 -16.48 12.67
N VAL A 236 -4.59 -17.78 12.83
CA VAL A 236 -4.81 -18.71 11.72
C VAL A 236 -5.89 -19.72 12.07
N ALA A 237 -6.60 -20.21 11.07
CA ALA A 237 -7.53 -21.32 11.21
C ALA A 237 -7.33 -22.27 10.03
N ILE A 238 -6.83 -23.49 10.29
CA ILE A 238 -6.42 -24.44 9.26
C ILE A 238 -7.08 -25.80 9.53
N GLU A 239 -7.60 -26.45 8.48
CA GLU A 239 -8.17 -27.80 8.57
C GLU A 239 -7.16 -28.79 9.20
N PRO A 240 -7.66 -29.78 10.00
CA PRO A 240 -9.05 -30.01 10.39
C PRO A 240 -9.54 -29.17 11.59
N LYS A 241 -8.76 -28.21 12.09
CA LYS A 241 -9.05 -27.38 13.26
C LYS A 241 -9.60 -25.99 12.88
N SER A 242 -10.27 -25.87 11.73
CA SER A 242 -10.67 -24.58 11.16
C SER A 242 -11.86 -23.87 11.85
N HIS A 243 -12.48 -24.48 12.85
CA HIS A 243 -13.60 -23.87 13.59
C HIS A 243 -13.16 -22.90 14.69
N HIS A 244 -11.89 -22.85 15.01
CA HIS A 244 -11.32 -21.98 16.05
C HIS A 244 -10.06 -21.28 15.56
N TRP A 245 -9.85 -20.06 15.99
CA TRP A 245 -8.63 -19.35 15.74
C TRP A 245 -7.49 -19.86 16.61
N ILE A 246 -6.38 -20.19 16.00
CA ILE A 246 -5.09 -20.39 16.63
C ILE A 246 -4.42 -19.02 16.72
N GLN A 247 -4.14 -18.55 17.94
CA GLN A 247 -3.63 -17.21 18.22
C GLN A 247 -2.77 -17.19 19.48
N GLY A 248 -2.15 -16.05 19.77
CA GLY A 248 -1.31 -15.89 20.96
C GLY A 248 -0.15 -16.89 20.99
N ASP A 249 0.01 -17.60 22.10
CA ASP A 249 1.16 -18.54 22.28
C ASP A 249 1.14 -19.72 21.29
N GLU A 250 -0.03 -20.20 20.90
CA GLU A 250 -0.15 -21.28 19.94
C GLU A 250 0.32 -20.88 18.54
N LEU A 251 0.26 -19.58 18.21
CA LEU A 251 0.72 -19.08 16.92
C LEU A 251 2.25 -19.09 16.80
N LYS A 252 2.98 -19.15 17.90
CA LYS A 252 4.46 -19.20 17.89
C LYS A 252 5.02 -20.36 17.07
N ASP A 253 4.31 -21.50 17.03
CA ASP A 253 4.71 -22.65 16.24
C ASP A 253 4.59 -22.38 14.74
N TYR A 254 3.59 -21.60 14.34
CA TYR A 254 3.43 -21.16 12.94
C TYR A 254 4.53 -20.17 12.55
N TYR A 255 4.86 -19.19 13.39
CA TYR A 255 5.99 -18.29 13.15
C TYR A 255 7.30 -19.06 12.98
N ARG A 256 7.56 -20.05 13.80
CA ARG A 256 8.77 -20.89 13.68
C ARG A 256 8.75 -21.72 12.39
N LYS A 257 7.64 -22.37 12.09
CA LYS A 257 7.49 -23.26 10.94
C LYS A 257 7.52 -22.52 9.60
N TYR A 258 6.86 -21.39 9.55
CA TYR A 258 6.69 -20.59 8.33
C TYR A 258 7.48 -19.28 8.36
N ALA A 259 8.54 -19.20 9.17
CA ALA A 259 9.45 -18.05 9.18
C ALA A 259 9.95 -17.76 7.77
N HIS A 260 9.70 -16.54 7.28
CA HIS A 260 10.18 -16.17 5.95
C HIS A 260 11.71 -15.99 5.95
N PRO A 261 12.44 -16.43 4.91
CA PRO A 261 13.91 -16.33 4.87
C PRO A 261 14.46 -14.91 5.10
N LEU A 262 13.75 -13.87 4.67
CA LEU A 262 14.14 -12.48 4.92
C LEU A 262 14.16 -12.18 6.43
N TRP A 263 13.08 -12.51 7.15
CA TRP A 263 13.03 -12.29 8.60
C TRP A 263 14.02 -13.17 9.36
N ALA A 264 14.22 -14.40 8.93
CA ALA A 264 15.26 -15.26 9.51
C ALA A 264 16.67 -14.67 9.33
N ARG A 265 16.91 -13.93 8.22
CA ARG A 265 18.20 -13.33 7.90
C ARG A 265 18.46 -11.99 8.57
N VAL A 266 17.48 -11.09 8.57
CA VAL A 266 17.68 -9.68 8.99
C VAL A 266 16.72 -9.22 10.09
N GLY A 267 15.78 -10.05 10.53
CA GLY A 267 14.72 -9.67 11.48
C GLY A 267 15.25 -9.14 12.81
N GLU A 268 16.32 -9.72 13.35
CA GLU A 268 16.95 -9.25 14.60
C GLU A 268 17.55 -7.84 14.44
N ALA A 269 18.15 -7.53 13.30
CA ALA A 269 18.64 -6.19 12.99
C ALA A 269 17.47 -5.23 12.78
N ALA A 270 16.43 -5.66 12.06
CA ALA A 270 15.22 -4.90 11.81
C ALA A 270 14.52 -4.47 13.11
N LYS A 271 14.35 -5.37 14.06
CA LYS A 271 13.77 -5.08 15.37
C LYS A 271 14.58 -4.06 16.18
N LYS A 272 15.90 -4.02 16.01
CA LYS A 272 16.78 -3.04 16.69
C LYS A 272 16.77 -1.66 16.04
N VAL A 273 16.73 -1.59 14.72
CA VAL A 273 16.68 -0.32 13.97
C VAL A 273 15.30 0.31 14.10
N GLY A 274 14.24 -0.49 14.07
CA GLY A 274 12.86 -0.02 14.13
C GLY A 274 12.32 0.35 12.74
N GLY A 275 11.40 1.35 12.68
CA GLY A 275 10.64 1.68 11.48
C GLY A 275 9.47 0.69 11.29
N HIS A 276 8.27 1.10 11.74
CA HIS A 276 7.04 0.29 11.68
C HIS A 276 7.23 -1.18 12.13
N GLY A 277 7.90 -1.38 13.29
CA GLY A 277 8.19 -2.73 13.79
C GLY A 277 9.30 -3.46 13.05
N GLY A 278 10.09 -2.77 12.22
CA GLY A 278 11.21 -3.29 11.48
C GLY A 278 10.92 -3.59 10.00
N MET A 279 9.67 -3.48 9.55
CA MET A 279 9.35 -3.79 8.15
C MET A 279 9.99 -2.82 7.17
N ASP A 280 10.17 -1.54 7.51
CA ASP A 280 10.89 -0.55 6.69
C ASP A 280 12.33 -1.00 6.46
N PHE A 281 13.02 -1.40 7.52
CA PHE A 281 14.39 -1.91 7.41
C PHE A 281 14.49 -3.15 6.52
N VAL A 282 13.55 -4.11 6.66
CA VAL A 282 13.57 -5.33 5.83
C VAL A 282 13.35 -4.99 4.37
N MET A 283 12.45 -4.08 4.06
CA MET A 283 12.14 -3.59 2.72
C MET A 283 13.37 -2.94 2.08
N ASP A 284 13.96 -1.94 2.74
CA ASP A 284 15.10 -1.19 2.22
C ASP A 284 16.32 -2.10 2.05
N TRP A 285 16.56 -2.97 3.05
CA TRP A 285 17.62 -3.96 2.96
C TRP A 285 17.44 -4.86 1.73
N ARG A 286 16.21 -5.30 1.47
CA ARG A 286 15.90 -6.17 0.34
C ARG A 286 16.05 -5.44 -1.00
N LEU A 287 15.60 -4.19 -1.10
CA LEU A 287 15.81 -3.34 -2.27
C LEU A 287 17.31 -3.23 -2.60
N ILE A 288 18.12 -2.81 -1.62
CA ILE A 288 19.57 -2.64 -1.81
C ILE A 288 20.23 -3.99 -2.16
N TYR A 289 19.81 -5.08 -1.51
CA TYR A 289 20.32 -6.40 -1.81
C TYR A 289 20.03 -6.80 -3.28
N CYS A 290 18.81 -6.62 -3.76
CA CYS A 290 18.44 -6.91 -5.15
C CYS A 290 19.27 -6.09 -6.13
N LEU A 291 19.35 -4.77 -5.93
CA LEU A 291 20.11 -3.88 -6.82
C LEU A 291 21.61 -4.26 -6.87
N ARG A 292 22.21 -4.60 -5.73
CA ARG A 292 23.64 -4.97 -5.67
C ARG A 292 23.97 -6.33 -6.26
N ASN A 293 23.01 -7.25 -6.29
CA ASN A 293 23.23 -8.63 -6.74
C ASN A 293 22.58 -8.93 -8.10
N GLY A 294 21.93 -7.95 -8.72
CA GLY A 294 21.23 -8.14 -9.99
C GLY A 294 20.02 -9.08 -9.87
N GLU A 295 19.40 -9.13 -8.68
CA GLU A 295 18.21 -9.94 -8.46
C GLU A 295 16.94 -9.14 -8.81
N PRO A 296 15.85 -9.79 -9.23
CA PRO A 296 14.57 -9.13 -9.44
C PRO A 296 14.04 -8.57 -8.12
N LEU A 297 13.37 -7.43 -8.20
CA LEU A 297 12.68 -6.83 -7.05
C LEU A 297 11.46 -7.67 -6.66
N ASP A 298 11.18 -7.75 -5.37
CA ASP A 298 9.98 -8.43 -4.85
C ASP A 298 8.69 -7.68 -5.23
N GLN A 299 8.79 -6.36 -5.38
CA GLN A 299 7.74 -5.48 -5.88
C GLN A 299 8.29 -4.75 -7.10
N SER A 300 7.67 -4.97 -8.25
CA SER A 300 8.08 -4.39 -9.52
C SER A 300 7.28 -3.12 -9.85
N VAL A 301 7.64 -2.46 -10.95
CA VAL A 301 6.85 -1.33 -11.47
C VAL A 301 5.41 -1.72 -11.80
N TYR A 302 5.17 -2.97 -12.21
CA TYR A 302 3.82 -3.46 -12.48
C TYR A 302 2.98 -3.56 -11.21
N ASP A 303 3.59 -3.95 -10.07
CA ASP A 303 2.92 -3.92 -8.77
C ASP A 303 2.62 -2.49 -8.35
N ALA A 304 3.60 -1.59 -8.49
CA ALA A 304 3.44 -0.17 -8.19
C ALA A 304 2.27 0.46 -8.99
N ALA A 305 2.19 0.18 -10.29
CA ALA A 305 1.13 0.67 -11.16
C ALA A 305 -0.23 0.05 -10.82
N ALA A 306 -0.32 -1.29 -10.76
CA ALA A 306 -1.58 -2.00 -10.53
C ALA A 306 -2.21 -1.66 -9.17
N TRP A 307 -1.40 -1.58 -8.09
CA TRP A 307 -1.93 -1.27 -6.76
C TRP A 307 -2.30 0.21 -6.62
N SER A 308 -1.55 1.12 -7.25
CA SER A 308 -1.85 2.56 -7.26
C SER A 308 -3.10 2.87 -8.10
N ALA A 309 -3.34 2.15 -9.20
CA ALA A 309 -4.49 2.35 -10.08
C ALA A 309 -5.85 2.20 -9.39
N ILE A 310 -5.91 1.42 -8.31
CA ILE A 310 -7.15 1.24 -7.52
C ILE A 310 -7.65 2.57 -6.94
N GLY A 311 -6.75 3.49 -6.59
CA GLY A 311 -7.12 4.82 -6.11
C GLY A 311 -8.02 5.58 -7.11
N PRO A 312 -7.51 5.99 -8.28
CA PRO A 312 -8.31 6.72 -9.28
C PRO A 312 -9.51 5.92 -9.83
N LEU A 313 -9.42 4.59 -9.92
CA LEU A 313 -10.57 3.76 -10.32
C LEU A 313 -11.68 3.78 -9.26
N SER A 314 -11.33 3.80 -7.97
CA SER A 314 -12.31 3.94 -6.89
C SER A 314 -13.00 5.30 -6.93
N ASP A 315 -12.26 6.39 -7.19
CA ASP A 315 -12.84 7.72 -7.38
C ASP A 315 -13.85 7.72 -8.51
N TRP A 316 -13.50 7.12 -9.66
CA TRP A 316 -14.39 7.03 -10.79
C TRP A 316 -15.67 6.26 -10.45
N SER A 317 -15.54 5.08 -9.82
CA SER A 317 -16.69 4.25 -9.45
C SER A 317 -17.65 5.00 -8.52
N VAL A 318 -17.12 5.62 -7.45
CA VAL A 318 -17.93 6.42 -6.49
C VAL A 318 -18.62 7.57 -7.19
N ALA A 319 -17.89 8.35 -8.00
CA ALA A 319 -18.44 9.51 -8.72
C ALA A 319 -19.52 9.12 -9.74
N ASN A 320 -19.53 7.88 -10.22
CA ASN A 320 -20.50 7.35 -11.17
C ASN A 320 -21.56 6.44 -10.53
N GLY A 321 -21.86 6.63 -9.23
CA GLY A 321 -22.92 5.91 -8.53
C GLY A 321 -22.59 4.46 -8.26
N SER A 322 -21.34 4.17 -7.93
CA SER A 322 -20.82 2.84 -7.63
C SER A 322 -20.94 1.86 -8.80
N ARG A 323 -20.76 2.34 -10.01
CA ARG A 323 -20.71 1.48 -11.21
C ARG A 323 -19.43 0.67 -11.23
N PRO A 324 -19.48 -0.58 -11.71
CA PRO A 324 -18.28 -1.35 -11.99
C PRO A 324 -17.37 -0.63 -12.99
N VAL A 325 -16.07 -0.75 -12.76
CA VAL A 325 -15.04 -0.23 -13.66
C VAL A 325 -13.98 -1.32 -13.87
N GLU A 326 -13.59 -1.52 -15.12
CA GLU A 326 -12.51 -2.43 -15.48
C GLU A 326 -11.17 -1.89 -14.98
N VAL A 327 -10.32 -2.79 -14.53
CA VAL A 327 -8.92 -2.46 -14.23
C VAL A 327 -8.13 -2.69 -15.51
N PRO A 328 -7.43 -1.67 -16.04
CA PRO A 328 -6.64 -1.81 -17.27
C PRO A 328 -5.59 -2.93 -17.17
N ASP A 329 -5.33 -3.58 -18.32
CA ASP A 329 -4.38 -4.69 -18.44
C ASP A 329 -2.93 -4.21 -18.48
#